data_8ee99074514bdeabb0772a44e2a05aee
#
_entry.id   8ee99074514bdeabb0772a44e2a05aee
#
_cell.length_a   1.000
_cell.length_b   1.000
_cell.length_c   1.000
_cell.angle_alpha   90.00
_cell.angle_beta   90.00
_cell.angle_gamma   90.00
#
_symmetry.space_group_name_H-M   'P 1'
#
loop_
_entity.id
_entity.type
_entity.pdbx_description
1 polymer ?
#
loop_
_entity_poly.entity_id
_entity_poly.type
_entity_poly.pdbx_seq_one_letter_code
_entity_poly.pdbx_strand_id
1 'polypeptide(L)'
;MQDLAYGDSVAVDGVCLTVEQVLKDGFIATASPETLRRTTLGGEQTQQRYVNLEASLRVGSKVGGHFVMGHVDGIGRLLVAEQTASSWEMTFIASEAIARYIVPKGSIAVNGISLTIAAYESELSQFKVAVIPLTYSETNLRYLVSGSLVNLEGDILGKYVEKFLSPGKLHTTIDETSIDGITPAFLAEHGYL
;
A
#
# COMPACT_ATOMS: atom_id res chain seq x y z
N MET A 1 13.51 11.81 11.69
CA MET A 1 12.70 10.99 12.59
C MET A 1 13.34 11.04 13.98
N GLN A 2 12.80 11.89 14.84
CA GLN A 2 13.18 11.94 16.25
C GLN A 2 12.37 10.84 16.95
N ASP A 3 12.93 10.11 17.89
CA ASP A 3 12.33 9.02 18.68
C ASP A 3 12.12 7.67 17.97
N LEU A 4 12.84 7.36 16.90
CA LEU A 4 12.79 6.05 16.29
C LEU A 4 13.45 5.00 17.22
N ALA A 5 12.80 3.86 17.44
CA ALA A 5 13.27 2.78 18.30
C ALA A 5 13.26 1.42 17.58
N TYR A 6 13.98 0.46 18.14
CA TYR A 6 13.92 -0.94 17.72
C TYR A 6 12.47 -1.46 17.84
N GLY A 7 11.98 -2.12 16.79
CA GLY A 7 10.63 -2.64 16.72
C GLY A 7 9.58 -1.67 16.20
N ASP A 8 9.92 -0.38 15.99
CA ASP A 8 9.01 0.57 15.37
C ASP A 8 8.73 0.20 13.91
N SER A 9 7.55 0.57 13.42
CA SER A 9 7.24 0.49 12.00
C SER A 9 7.49 1.83 11.32
N VAL A 10 8.15 1.78 10.16
CA VAL A 10 8.39 2.94 9.28
C VAL A 10 7.93 2.57 7.88
N ALA A 11 7.13 3.42 7.26
CA ALA A 11 6.81 3.29 5.85
C ALA A 11 7.96 3.85 5.00
N VAL A 12 8.45 3.04 4.06
CA VAL A 12 9.47 3.42 3.06
C VAL A 12 8.81 3.33 1.68
N ASP A 13 8.57 4.46 1.04
CA ASP A 13 7.73 4.53 -0.16
C ASP A 13 6.40 3.79 0.00
N GLY A 14 5.75 3.95 1.17
CA GLY A 14 4.50 3.29 1.52
C GLY A 14 4.64 1.82 1.90
N VAL A 15 5.85 1.26 1.98
CA VAL A 15 6.08 -0.11 2.43
C VAL A 15 6.36 -0.12 3.92
N CYS A 16 5.50 -0.73 4.71
CA CYS A 16 5.69 -0.88 6.15
C CYS A 16 6.87 -1.84 6.43
N LEU A 17 7.91 -1.32 7.08
CA LEU A 17 9.09 -2.08 7.50
C LEU A 17 9.30 -1.92 8.99
N THR A 18 9.78 -2.98 9.64
CA THR A 18 10.12 -2.96 11.07
C THR A 18 11.59 -2.58 11.25
N VAL A 19 11.85 -1.61 12.12
CA VAL A 19 13.20 -1.17 12.48
C VAL A 19 13.91 -2.25 13.28
N GLU A 20 15.00 -2.78 12.74
CA GLU A 20 15.85 -3.78 13.40
C GLU A 20 17.07 -3.16 14.06
N GLN A 21 17.51 -2.01 13.58
CA GLN A 21 18.60 -1.26 14.18
C GLN A 21 18.47 0.22 13.85
N VAL A 22 18.59 1.08 14.86
CA VAL A 22 18.69 2.53 14.67
C VAL A 22 20.14 2.90 14.48
N LEU A 23 20.44 3.66 13.42
CA LEU A 23 21.76 4.21 13.12
C LEU A 23 21.79 5.72 13.38
N LYS A 24 22.97 6.32 13.34
CA LYS A 24 23.11 7.79 13.50
C LYS A 24 22.31 8.57 12.45
N ASP A 25 22.32 8.10 11.20
CA ASP A 25 21.75 8.80 10.05
C ASP A 25 20.68 7.95 9.31
N GLY A 26 20.04 7.00 10.02
CA GLY A 26 19.05 6.13 9.41
C GLY A 26 18.71 4.91 10.28
N PHE A 27 18.24 3.86 9.63
CA PHE A 27 17.91 2.59 10.28
C PHE A 27 18.14 1.41 9.33
N ILE A 28 18.21 0.22 9.90
CA ILE A 28 18.21 -1.05 9.17
C ILE A 28 16.85 -1.71 9.38
N ALA A 29 16.30 -2.24 8.29
CA ALA A 29 15.08 -3.04 8.27
C ALA A 29 15.20 -4.12 7.19
N THR A 30 14.63 -5.30 7.45
CA THR A 30 14.59 -6.40 6.48
C THR A 30 13.24 -6.41 5.77
N ALA A 31 13.27 -6.57 4.44
CA ALA A 31 12.09 -6.80 3.64
C ALA A 31 11.96 -8.31 3.32
N SER A 32 10.75 -8.85 3.49
CA SER A 32 10.47 -10.25 3.14
C SER A 32 10.55 -10.48 1.63
N PRO A 33 10.78 -11.73 1.16
CA PRO A 33 10.73 -12.04 -0.27
C PRO A 33 9.40 -11.64 -0.93
N GLU A 34 8.28 -11.73 -0.21
CA GLU A 34 6.96 -11.28 -0.70
C GLU A 34 6.93 -9.76 -0.86
N THR A 35 7.42 -9.01 0.12
CA THR A 35 7.55 -7.56 0.05
C THR A 35 8.37 -7.13 -1.15
N LEU A 36 9.53 -7.76 -1.38
CA LEU A 36 10.40 -7.48 -2.52
C LEU A 36 9.72 -7.77 -3.86
N ARG A 37 8.91 -8.84 -3.96
CA ARG A 37 8.17 -9.15 -5.19
C ARG A 37 7.06 -8.16 -5.51
N ARG A 38 6.40 -7.61 -4.49
CA ARG A 38 5.22 -6.74 -4.65
C ARG A 38 5.53 -5.27 -4.72
N THR A 39 6.75 -4.87 -4.39
CA THR A 39 7.10 -3.46 -4.23
C THR A 39 8.31 -3.08 -5.06
N THR A 40 8.49 -1.78 -5.23
CA THR A 40 9.67 -1.24 -5.91
C THR A 40 10.97 -1.45 -5.13
N LEU A 41 10.92 -1.95 -3.89
CA LEU A 41 12.11 -2.26 -3.09
C LEU A 41 12.88 -3.47 -3.66
N GLY A 42 12.20 -4.38 -4.37
CA GLY A 42 12.82 -5.57 -4.96
C GLY A 42 13.49 -5.34 -6.32
N GLY A 43 13.40 -4.14 -6.90
CA GLY A 43 14.05 -3.82 -8.17
C GLY A 43 15.57 -3.82 -8.05
N GLU A 44 16.29 -4.01 -9.17
CA GLU A 44 17.73 -3.84 -9.22
C GLU A 44 18.12 -2.41 -8.86
N GLN A 45 18.67 -2.25 -7.67
CA GLN A 45 19.09 -0.94 -7.14
C GLN A 45 20.55 -0.71 -7.48
N THR A 46 20.82 -0.30 -8.70
CA THR A 46 22.18 0.06 -9.14
C THR A 46 22.56 1.49 -8.75
N GLN A 47 21.61 2.30 -8.28
CA GLN A 47 21.82 3.70 -7.95
C GLN A 47 21.11 4.10 -6.64
N GLN A 48 21.69 5.05 -5.93
CA GLN A 48 21.08 5.71 -4.78
C GLN A 48 19.80 6.44 -5.23
N ARG A 49 18.68 6.19 -4.54
CA ARG A 49 17.40 6.84 -4.82
C ARG A 49 16.86 7.56 -3.59
N TYR A 50 16.01 8.55 -3.83
CA TYR A 50 15.23 9.19 -2.78
C TYR A 50 13.95 8.38 -2.53
N VAL A 51 13.65 8.16 -1.26
CA VAL A 51 12.42 7.50 -0.80
C VAL A 51 11.64 8.40 0.13
N ASN A 52 10.33 8.27 0.17
CA ASN A 52 9.50 8.88 1.19
C ASN A 52 9.59 8.03 2.48
N LEU A 53 9.78 8.68 3.61
CA LEU A 53 9.81 8.04 4.92
C LEU A 53 8.70 8.60 5.80
N GLU A 54 7.92 7.72 6.40
CA GLU A 54 6.86 8.10 7.33
C GLU A 54 6.89 7.18 8.56
N ALA A 55 6.93 7.77 9.75
CA ALA A 55 6.82 7.02 10.99
C ALA A 55 5.35 6.64 11.25
N SER A 56 5.13 5.56 11.98
CA SER A 56 3.80 5.13 12.39
C SER A 56 3.03 6.25 13.10
N LEU A 57 1.73 6.37 12.81
CA LEU A 57 0.83 7.27 13.52
C LEU A 57 0.73 6.86 14.99
N ARG A 58 0.72 7.85 15.87
CA ARG A 58 0.47 7.67 17.31
C ARG A 58 -1.01 7.91 17.60
N VAL A 59 -1.53 7.29 18.67
CA VAL A 59 -2.88 7.57 19.14
C VAL A 59 -3.03 9.07 19.43
N GLY A 60 -4.05 9.70 18.86
CA GLY A 60 -4.28 11.15 18.94
C GLY A 60 -3.62 11.95 17.82
N SER A 61 -2.82 11.35 16.94
CA SER A 61 -2.29 12.03 15.75
C SER A 61 -3.40 12.39 14.76
N LYS A 62 -3.15 13.44 13.96
CA LYS A 62 -4.06 13.80 12.86
C LYS A 62 -3.86 12.86 11.68
N VAL A 63 -4.96 12.38 11.10
CA VAL A 63 -4.96 11.66 9.82
C VAL A 63 -5.16 12.68 8.71
N GLY A 64 -4.11 12.94 7.93
CA GLY A 64 -4.10 13.98 6.89
C GLY A 64 -4.63 13.56 5.52
N GLY A 65 -5.06 12.32 5.37
CA GLY A 65 -5.58 11.74 4.12
C GLY A 65 -6.53 10.60 4.42
N HIS A 66 -6.37 9.46 3.75
CA HIS A 66 -7.06 8.20 4.08
C HIS A 66 -6.18 7.29 4.95
N PHE A 67 -6.71 6.15 5.36
CA PHE A 67 -5.95 5.16 6.11
C PHE A 67 -4.95 4.42 5.19
N VAL A 68 -3.71 4.86 5.20
CA VAL A 68 -2.60 4.19 4.51
C VAL A 68 -1.94 3.26 5.52
N MET A 69 -1.96 1.97 5.24
CA MET A 69 -1.50 0.93 6.16
C MET A 69 -0.03 0.55 5.96
N GLY A 70 0.56 0.98 4.84
CA GLY A 70 1.89 0.52 4.44
C GLY A 70 1.87 -0.88 3.82
N HIS A 71 0.70 -1.37 3.44
CA HIS A 71 0.50 -2.68 2.83
C HIS A 71 0.24 -2.53 1.32
N VAL A 72 1.34 -2.33 0.60
CA VAL A 72 1.34 -2.11 -0.85
C VAL A 72 0.65 -3.26 -1.58
N ASP A 73 -0.31 -2.94 -2.44
CA ASP A 73 -1.03 -3.92 -3.26
C ASP A 73 -0.23 -4.36 -4.48
N GLY A 74 0.64 -3.49 -4.97
CA GLY A 74 1.49 -3.77 -6.11
C GLY A 74 2.15 -2.52 -6.70
N ILE A 75 2.74 -2.71 -7.87
CA ILE A 75 3.51 -1.69 -8.57
C ILE A 75 2.66 -1.07 -9.67
N GLY A 76 2.65 0.27 -9.73
CA GLY A 76 2.19 1.04 -10.87
C GLY A 76 3.34 1.71 -11.61
N ARG A 77 3.01 2.46 -12.66
CA ARG A 77 3.98 3.20 -13.47
C ARG A 77 3.47 4.60 -13.76
N LEU A 78 4.33 5.61 -13.60
CA LEU A 78 4.05 6.97 -14.06
C LEU A 78 4.10 7.00 -15.60
N LEU A 79 3.05 7.52 -16.21
CA LEU A 79 2.99 7.74 -17.66
C LEU A 79 3.42 9.15 -18.01
N VAL A 80 2.85 10.14 -17.32
CA VAL A 80 3.11 11.56 -17.59
C VAL A 80 2.93 12.37 -16.31
N ALA A 81 3.75 13.40 -16.14
CA ALA A 81 3.62 14.43 -15.13
C ALA A 81 3.68 15.80 -15.80
N GLU A 82 2.63 16.58 -15.66
CA GLU A 82 2.47 17.89 -16.30
C GLU A 82 2.22 18.96 -15.26
N GLN A 83 2.99 20.03 -15.31
CA GLN A 83 2.76 21.17 -14.44
C GLN A 83 1.62 22.02 -15.01
N THR A 84 0.64 22.32 -14.19
CA THR A 84 -0.43 23.29 -14.46
C THR A 84 -0.14 24.60 -13.74
N ALA A 85 -1.03 25.58 -13.86
CA ALA A 85 -0.86 26.87 -13.19
C ALA A 85 -0.80 26.76 -11.65
N SER A 86 -1.46 25.76 -11.04
CA SER A 86 -1.62 25.62 -9.59
C SER A 86 -1.30 24.23 -9.02
N SER A 87 -0.97 23.25 -9.88
CA SER A 87 -0.74 21.87 -9.45
C SER A 87 0.14 21.12 -10.44
N TRP A 88 0.47 19.88 -10.08
CA TRP A 88 1.01 18.87 -11.00
C TRP A 88 -0.09 17.85 -11.28
N GLU A 89 -0.41 17.63 -12.55
CA GLU A 89 -1.25 16.52 -12.98
C GLU A 89 -0.36 15.32 -13.30
N MET A 90 -0.56 14.24 -12.58
CA MET A 90 0.22 13.02 -12.77
C MET A 90 -0.70 11.87 -13.15
N THR A 91 -0.40 11.20 -14.26
CA THR A 91 -1.16 10.05 -14.75
C THR A 91 -0.35 8.78 -14.54
N PHE A 92 -0.97 7.80 -13.90
CA PHE A 92 -0.39 6.50 -13.61
C PHE A 92 -1.20 5.39 -14.27
N ILE A 93 -0.55 4.27 -14.57
CA ILE A 93 -1.19 3.01 -14.89
C ILE A 93 -1.05 2.05 -13.70
N ALA A 94 -2.12 1.36 -13.37
CA ALA A 94 -2.17 0.34 -12.33
C ALA A 94 -2.44 -1.04 -12.94
N SER A 95 -2.11 -2.11 -12.21
CA SER A 95 -2.55 -3.45 -12.57
C SER A 95 -4.06 -3.59 -12.36
N GLU A 96 -4.71 -4.52 -13.05
CA GLU A 96 -6.14 -4.80 -12.89
C GLU A 96 -6.52 -5.12 -11.44
N ALA A 97 -5.63 -5.80 -10.71
CA ALA A 97 -5.83 -6.13 -9.29
C ALA A 97 -5.95 -4.89 -8.40
N ILE A 98 -5.30 -3.79 -8.75
CA ILE A 98 -5.36 -2.51 -8.03
C ILE A 98 -6.47 -1.62 -8.60
N ALA A 99 -6.65 -1.64 -9.91
CA ALA A 99 -7.60 -0.79 -10.66
C ALA A 99 -9.03 -0.91 -10.12
N ARG A 100 -9.43 -2.08 -9.62
CA ARG A 100 -10.75 -2.33 -8.99
C ARG A 100 -11.04 -1.45 -7.76
N TYR A 101 -10.01 -0.95 -7.10
CA TYR A 101 -10.13 -0.07 -5.93
C TYR A 101 -10.04 1.41 -6.30
N ILE A 102 -9.84 1.73 -7.59
CA ILE A 102 -9.72 3.11 -8.07
C ILE A 102 -11.10 3.67 -8.32
N VAL A 103 -11.47 4.68 -7.52
CA VAL A 103 -12.77 5.35 -7.61
C VAL A 103 -12.52 6.85 -7.84
N PRO A 104 -13.12 7.47 -8.87
CA PRO A 104 -13.03 8.92 -9.06
C PRO A 104 -13.47 9.68 -7.79
N LYS A 105 -12.67 10.66 -7.37
CA LYS A 105 -12.79 11.40 -6.11
C LYS A 105 -12.47 10.59 -4.85
N GLY A 106 -12.15 9.31 -4.97
CA GLY A 106 -11.60 8.50 -3.90
C GLY A 106 -10.12 8.79 -3.66
N SER A 107 -9.49 8.00 -2.80
CA SER A 107 -8.08 8.11 -2.43
C SER A 107 -7.28 6.90 -2.88
N ILE A 108 -6.02 7.13 -3.15
CA ILE A 108 -5.03 6.09 -3.40
C ILE A 108 -3.68 6.55 -2.80
N ALA A 109 -2.90 5.63 -2.27
CA ALA A 109 -1.53 5.95 -1.88
C ALA A 109 -0.55 5.62 -3.01
N VAL A 110 0.27 6.61 -3.38
CA VAL A 110 1.37 6.48 -4.34
C VAL A 110 2.69 6.72 -3.59
N ASN A 111 3.56 5.73 -3.52
CA ASN A 111 4.76 5.75 -2.69
C ASN A 111 4.48 6.23 -1.24
N GLY A 112 3.36 5.79 -0.66
CA GLY A 112 2.92 6.16 0.68
C GLY A 112 2.19 7.49 0.79
N ILE A 113 2.12 8.28 -0.28
CA ILE A 113 1.47 9.60 -0.28
C ILE A 113 0.00 9.42 -0.60
N SER A 114 -0.89 9.84 0.31
CA SER A 114 -2.34 9.87 0.09
C SER A 114 -2.70 10.93 -0.94
N LEU A 115 -3.26 10.51 -2.08
CA LEU A 115 -3.63 11.40 -3.18
C LEU A 115 -5.09 11.19 -3.57
N THR A 116 -5.75 12.28 -3.98
CA THR A 116 -7.12 12.23 -4.49
C THR A 116 -7.11 11.91 -5.99
N ILE A 117 -7.92 10.92 -6.39
CA ILE A 117 -8.09 10.51 -7.78
C ILE A 117 -8.96 11.57 -8.48
N ALA A 118 -8.36 12.31 -9.41
CA ALA A 118 -9.05 13.34 -10.20
C ALA A 118 -9.88 12.72 -11.33
N ALA A 119 -9.34 11.69 -12.00
CA ALA A 119 -10.00 10.96 -13.09
C ALA A 119 -9.53 9.50 -13.11
N TYR A 120 -10.36 8.62 -13.66
CA TYR A 120 -10.03 7.21 -13.89
C TYR A 120 -10.58 6.76 -15.23
N GLU A 121 -9.74 6.13 -16.04
CA GLU A 121 -10.06 5.56 -17.33
C GLU A 121 -9.93 4.03 -17.25
N SER A 122 -11.07 3.37 -17.05
CA SER A 122 -11.13 1.93 -16.71
C SER A 122 -10.58 1.03 -17.82
N GLU A 123 -10.85 1.36 -19.09
CA GLU A 123 -10.39 0.55 -20.23
C GLU A 123 -8.85 0.48 -20.33
N LEU A 124 -8.16 1.52 -19.87
CA LEU A 124 -6.71 1.62 -19.88
C LEU A 124 -6.09 1.34 -18.51
N SER A 125 -6.91 1.13 -17.48
CA SER A 125 -6.46 1.06 -16.07
C SER A 125 -5.59 2.25 -15.66
N GLN A 126 -5.90 3.45 -16.20
CA GLN A 126 -5.17 4.69 -15.96
C GLN A 126 -5.93 5.59 -14.99
N PHE A 127 -5.21 6.17 -14.05
CA PHE A 127 -5.78 7.17 -13.16
C PHE A 127 -4.93 8.43 -13.11
N LYS A 128 -5.59 9.55 -12.90
CA LYS A 128 -4.96 10.86 -12.78
C LYS A 128 -5.13 11.39 -11.36
N VAL A 129 -4.08 12.00 -10.82
CA VAL A 129 -4.09 12.72 -9.56
C VAL A 129 -3.64 14.15 -9.79
N ALA A 130 -4.18 15.09 -8.99
CA ALA A 130 -3.72 16.47 -8.95
C ALA A 130 -2.92 16.67 -7.67
N VAL A 131 -1.62 16.95 -7.81
CA VAL A 131 -0.68 17.09 -6.69
C VAL A 131 -0.38 18.56 -6.49
N ILE A 132 -0.63 19.08 -5.27
CA ILE A 132 -0.31 20.47 -4.92
C ILE A 132 1.22 20.68 -4.91
N PRO A 133 1.70 21.92 -5.18
CA PRO A 133 3.14 22.21 -5.27
C PRO A 133 3.94 21.77 -4.05
N LEU A 134 3.38 21.97 -2.84
CA LEU A 134 4.02 21.54 -1.60
C LEU A 134 4.25 20.01 -1.57
N THR A 135 3.22 19.22 -1.84
CA THR A 135 3.35 17.75 -1.86
C THR A 135 4.36 17.29 -2.91
N TYR A 136 4.33 17.92 -4.09
CA TYR A 136 5.28 17.58 -5.16
C TYR A 136 6.73 17.88 -4.75
N SER A 137 7.00 19.07 -4.15
CA SER A 137 8.36 19.50 -3.78
C SER A 137 8.92 18.75 -2.57
N GLU A 138 8.07 18.33 -1.62
CA GLU A 138 8.49 17.73 -0.35
C GLU A 138 8.54 16.19 -0.40
N THR A 139 8.19 15.60 -1.54
CA THR A 139 8.16 14.13 -1.69
C THR A 139 9.00 13.68 -2.87
N ASN A 140 9.20 12.37 -2.99
CA ASN A 140 9.94 11.81 -4.11
C ASN A 140 9.20 11.88 -5.46
N LEU A 141 7.95 12.35 -5.48
CA LEU A 141 7.19 12.54 -6.73
C LEU A 141 7.93 13.46 -7.71
N ARG A 142 8.67 14.45 -7.20
CA ARG A 142 9.45 15.39 -8.03
C ARG A 142 10.60 14.75 -8.81
N TYR A 143 11.03 13.56 -8.40
CA TYR A 143 12.12 12.84 -9.07
C TYR A 143 11.60 11.79 -10.05
N LEU A 144 10.28 11.57 -10.11
CA LEU A 144 9.69 10.61 -11.01
C LEU A 144 9.71 11.17 -12.44
N VAL A 145 10.04 10.30 -13.39
CA VAL A 145 9.99 10.56 -14.82
C VAL A 145 9.05 9.56 -15.48
N SER A 146 8.61 9.82 -16.72
CA SER A 146 7.81 8.85 -17.49
C SER A 146 8.49 7.47 -17.48
N GLY A 147 7.72 6.44 -17.15
CA GLY A 147 8.21 5.07 -16.98
C GLY A 147 8.62 4.70 -15.54
N SER A 148 8.77 5.67 -14.62
CA SER A 148 9.11 5.38 -13.22
C SER A 148 8.09 4.45 -12.58
N LEU A 149 8.59 3.45 -11.84
CA LEU A 149 7.77 2.54 -11.05
C LEU A 149 7.43 3.18 -9.70
N VAL A 150 6.21 2.95 -9.22
CA VAL A 150 5.72 3.45 -7.94
C VAL A 150 4.98 2.33 -7.18
N ASN A 151 5.03 2.37 -5.86
CA ASN A 151 4.19 1.53 -5.02
C ASN A 151 2.78 2.10 -4.96
N LEU A 152 1.78 1.25 -5.10
CA LEU A 152 0.37 1.61 -5.01
C LEU A 152 -0.32 0.84 -3.90
N GLU A 153 -1.09 1.56 -3.08
CA GLU A 153 -1.98 0.98 -2.07
C GLU A 153 -3.37 1.59 -2.23
N GLY A 154 -4.38 0.75 -2.51
CA GLY A 154 -5.77 1.15 -2.58
C GLY A 154 -6.35 1.39 -1.19
N ASP A 155 -7.39 2.24 -1.11
CA ASP A 155 -8.08 2.50 0.15
C ASP A 155 -8.61 1.20 0.76
N ILE A 156 -8.26 0.96 2.02
CA ILE A 156 -8.66 -0.24 2.76
C ILE A 156 -10.18 -0.43 2.82
N LEU A 157 -10.95 0.66 2.79
CA LEU A 157 -12.42 0.60 2.77
C LEU A 157 -12.93 -0.10 1.51
N GLY A 158 -12.31 0.16 0.34
CA GLY A 158 -12.66 -0.53 -0.91
C GLY A 158 -12.46 -2.04 -0.82
N LYS A 159 -11.39 -2.49 -0.16
CA LYS A 159 -11.08 -3.91 0.05
C LYS A 159 -12.12 -4.60 0.96
N TYR A 160 -12.56 -3.93 2.02
CA TYR A 160 -13.62 -4.46 2.87
C TYR A 160 -14.98 -4.51 2.16
N VAL A 161 -15.33 -3.46 1.41
CA VAL A 161 -16.57 -3.45 0.60
C VAL A 161 -16.56 -4.60 -0.41
N GLU A 162 -15.46 -4.80 -1.14
CA GLU A 162 -15.33 -5.93 -2.06
C GLU A 162 -15.55 -7.27 -1.35
N LYS A 163 -14.92 -7.47 -0.19
CA LYS A 163 -15.05 -8.70 0.59
C LYS A 163 -16.50 -8.95 1.02
N PHE A 164 -17.23 -7.92 1.44
CA PHE A 164 -18.63 -8.06 1.87
C PHE A 164 -19.59 -8.29 0.71
N LEU A 165 -19.32 -7.69 -0.46
CA LEU A 165 -20.16 -7.88 -1.65
C LEU A 165 -19.87 -9.18 -2.41
N SER A 166 -18.79 -9.87 -2.09
CA SER A 166 -18.39 -11.14 -2.72
C SER A 166 -18.42 -12.32 -1.73
N PRO A 167 -19.54 -12.59 -1.05
CA PRO A 167 -19.62 -13.60 0.02
C PRO A 167 -19.37 -15.05 -0.43
N GLY A 168 -19.28 -15.32 -1.74
CA GLY A 168 -19.07 -16.66 -2.29
C GLY A 168 -17.64 -16.99 -2.73
N LYS A 169 -16.68 -16.05 -2.59
CA LYS A 169 -15.24 -16.27 -2.89
C LYS A 169 -14.37 -16.39 -1.63
N LEU A 170 -14.95 -16.67 -0.48
CA LEU A 170 -14.18 -17.31 0.57
C LEU A 170 -13.69 -18.62 -0.02
N HIS A 171 -12.42 -18.70 -0.35
CA HIS A 171 -11.73 -19.98 -0.44
C HIS A 171 -11.84 -20.60 0.95
N THR A 172 -12.92 -21.29 1.20
CA THR A 172 -12.96 -22.39 2.16
C THR A 172 -12.09 -23.51 1.59
N THR A 173 -10.76 -23.32 1.62
CA THR A 173 -9.87 -24.44 1.78
C THR A 173 -9.81 -24.78 3.28
N ILE A 174 -10.95 -24.79 3.94
CA ILE A 174 -11.21 -25.72 5.00
C ILE A 174 -11.66 -26.95 4.22
N ASP A 175 -10.76 -27.90 4.07
CA ASP A 175 -11.07 -29.25 3.64
C ASP A 175 -12.23 -29.71 4.52
N GLU A 176 -13.45 -29.78 3.96
CA GLU A 176 -14.65 -30.20 4.69
C GLU A 176 -14.45 -31.59 5.29
N THR A 177 -13.45 -32.35 4.82
CA THR A 177 -13.03 -33.63 5.36
C THR A 177 -12.31 -33.54 6.71
N SER A 178 -11.87 -32.34 7.17
CA SER A 178 -11.17 -32.19 8.46
C SER A 178 -12.07 -31.75 9.63
N ILE A 179 -13.34 -31.39 9.38
CA ILE A 179 -14.32 -31.07 10.44
C ILE A 179 -15.15 -32.32 10.82
N ASP A 180 -15.18 -33.33 9.97
CA ASP A 180 -15.94 -34.57 10.22
C ASP A 180 -15.39 -35.40 11.42
N GLY A 181 -14.28 -35.01 12.01
CA GLY A 181 -13.69 -35.68 13.18
C GLY A 181 -14.26 -35.27 14.54
N ILE A 182 -14.94 -34.10 14.65
CA ILE A 182 -15.47 -33.62 15.95
C ILE A 182 -16.99 -33.85 15.96
N THR A 183 -17.37 -35.07 16.25
CA THR A 183 -18.78 -35.44 16.42
C THR A 183 -19.19 -35.38 17.90
N PRO A 184 -20.49 -35.29 18.23
CA PRO A 184 -20.95 -35.45 19.62
C PRO A 184 -20.45 -36.73 20.27
N ALA A 185 -20.33 -37.83 19.50
CA ALA A 185 -19.76 -39.10 19.98
C ALA A 185 -18.27 -38.96 20.32
N PHE A 186 -17.48 -38.29 19.47
CA PHE A 186 -16.07 -37.99 19.75
C PHE A 186 -15.91 -37.13 21.00
N LEU A 187 -16.75 -36.11 21.20
CA LEU A 187 -16.70 -35.26 22.38
C LEU A 187 -17.07 -36.03 23.66
N ALA A 188 -18.07 -36.92 23.60
CA ALA A 188 -18.45 -37.76 24.72
C ALA A 188 -17.35 -38.76 25.10
N GLU A 189 -16.70 -39.40 24.11
CA GLU A 189 -15.61 -40.35 24.31
C GLU A 189 -14.37 -39.70 24.95
N HIS A 190 -14.16 -38.38 24.71
CA HIS A 190 -13.04 -37.62 25.24
C HIS A 190 -13.39 -36.76 26.46
N GLY A 191 -14.60 -36.94 27.03
CA GLY A 191 -14.99 -36.32 28.32
C GLY A 191 -15.39 -34.85 28.21
N TYR A 192 -15.84 -34.38 27.06
CA TYR A 192 -16.33 -33.02 26.83
C TYR A 192 -17.85 -32.90 26.83
N LEU A 193 -18.60 -34.02 26.99
CA LEU A 193 -20.05 -34.10 27.17
C LEU A 193 -20.39 -35.06 28.31
#